data_865d170d14f570be3b8cce38bdc00601
#
_entry.id   865d170d14f570be3b8cce38bdc00601
#
_cell.length_a   1.000
_cell.length_b   1.000
_cell.length_c   1.000
_cell.angle_alpha   90.00
_cell.angle_beta   90.00
_cell.angle_gamma   90.00
#
_symmetry.space_group_name_H-M   'P 1'
#
loop_
_entity.id
_entity.type
_entity.pdbx_description
1 polymer ?
#
loop_
_entity_poly.entity_id
_entity_poly.type
_entity_poly.pdbx_seq_one_letter_code
_entity_poly.pdbx_strand_id
1 'polypeptide(L)'
;MRKVLWWLIGGARGGKNRFRIIRTLEHEPMNANQLASTLDLDYKTIRHHLDLLIENDIVEVVGDGYGDMYFLTERMESNLDILESIADSADFETAELTQGESDE
;
A
#
# COMPACT_ATOMS: atom_id res chain seq x y z
N MET A 1 -10.05 -12.13 3.27
CA MET A 1 -9.12 -10.97 3.26
C MET A 1 -7.77 -11.30 3.86
N ARG A 2 -7.71 -12.01 4.99
CA ARG A 2 -6.43 -12.28 5.64
C ARG A 2 -5.41 -13.01 4.75
N LYS A 3 -5.82 -14.05 4.03
CA LYS A 3 -4.91 -14.81 3.17
C LYS A 3 -4.37 -13.96 2.03
N VAL A 4 -5.24 -13.14 1.43
CA VAL A 4 -4.86 -12.26 0.33
C VAL A 4 -3.86 -11.22 0.81
N LEU A 5 -4.15 -10.59 1.94
CA LEU A 5 -3.26 -9.58 2.51
C LEU A 5 -1.92 -10.20 2.92
N TRP A 6 -1.96 -11.39 3.51
CA TRP A 6 -0.72 -12.06 3.89
C TRP A 6 0.15 -12.30 2.67
N TRP A 7 -0.46 -12.79 1.59
CA TRP A 7 0.27 -13.04 0.35
C TRP A 7 0.82 -11.76 -0.27
N LEU A 8 -0.01 -10.73 -0.39
CA LEU A 8 0.37 -9.49 -1.06
C LEU A 8 1.38 -8.66 -0.25
N ILE A 9 1.29 -8.70 1.05
CA ILE A 9 2.07 -7.83 1.93
C ILE A 9 3.18 -8.59 2.62
N GLY A 10 2.85 -9.69 3.24
CA GLY A 10 3.80 -10.41 4.09
C GLY A 10 4.64 -11.45 3.39
N GLY A 11 4.12 -12.06 2.35
CA GLY A 11 4.73 -13.21 1.73
C GLY A 11 5.30 -13.02 0.33
N ALA A 12 5.11 -11.86 -0.28
CA ALA A 12 5.50 -11.63 -1.66
C ALA A 12 6.52 -10.50 -1.77
N ARG A 13 7.32 -10.56 -2.84
CA ARG A 13 8.23 -9.48 -3.17
C ARG A 13 7.39 -8.21 -3.42
N GLY A 14 7.86 -7.09 -2.95
CA GLY A 14 7.14 -5.84 -3.09
C GLY A 14 6.11 -5.59 -2.00
N GLY A 15 5.99 -6.50 -1.04
CA GLY A 15 5.02 -6.39 0.03
C GLY A 15 5.17 -5.12 0.85
N LYS A 16 6.39 -4.74 1.16
CA LYS A 16 6.64 -3.53 1.93
C LYS A 16 6.13 -2.29 1.19
N ASN A 17 6.35 -2.21 -0.12
CA ASN A 17 5.88 -1.06 -0.88
C ASN A 17 4.35 -1.05 -0.98
N ARG A 18 3.72 -2.21 -1.12
CA ARG A 18 2.27 -2.27 -1.11
C ARG A 18 1.70 -1.86 0.24
N PHE A 19 2.36 -2.24 1.33
CA PHE A 19 1.99 -1.79 2.66
C PHE A 19 2.07 -0.26 2.74
N ARG A 20 3.15 0.33 2.23
CA ARG A 20 3.33 1.78 2.24
C ARG A 20 2.24 2.50 1.44
N ILE A 21 1.85 1.93 0.30
CA ILE A 21 0.77 2.48 -0.50
C ILE A 21 -0.54 2.48 0.29
N ILE A 22 -0.87 1.37 0.91
CA ILE A 22 -2.11 1.26 1.68
C ILE A 22 -2.10 2.27 2.83
N ARG A 23 -1.01 2.37 3.55
CA ARG A 23 -0.88 3.34 4.65
C ARG A 23 -1.07 4.77 4.16
N THR A 24 -0.49 5.10 3.02
CA THR A 24 -0.62 6.44 2.45
C THR A 24 -2.07 6.73 2.09
N LEU A 25 -2.73 5.79 1.43
CA LEU A 25 -4.13 5.96 1.04
C LEU A 25 -5.08 5.97 2.23
N GLU A 26 -4.66 5.38 3.33
CA GLU A 26 -5.43 5.43 4.58
C GLU A 26 -5.53 6.87 5.07
N HIS A 27 -4.50 7.67 4.87
CA HIS A 27 -4.48 9.07 5.26
C HIS A 27 -5.27 9.96 4.30
N GLU A 28 -5.05 9.78 3.00
CA GLU A 28 -5.79 10.53 2.01
C GLU A 28 -5.70 9.87 0.64
N PRO A 29 -6.73 10.00 -0.17
CA PRO A 29 -6.69 9.50 -1.54
C PRO A 29 -5.67 10.27 -2.36
N MET A 30 -5.06 9.61 -3.33
CA MET A 30 -4.04 10.21 -4.20
C MET A 30 -4.14 9.66 -5.60
N ASN A 31 -3.62 10.39 -6.56
CA ASN A 31 -3.43 9.84 -7.90
C ASN A 31 -2.08 9.12 -7.95
N ALA A 32 -1.82 8.41 -9.04
CA ALA A 32 -0.61 7.60 -9.15
C ALA A 32 0.67 8.43 -9.12
N ASN A 33 0.66 9.61 -9.72
CA ASN A 33 1.83 10.49 -9.70
C ASN A 33 2.13 10.98 -8.29
N GLN A 34 1.09 11.31 -7.54
CA GLN A 34 1.25 11.75 -6.16
C GLN A 34 1.81 10.62 -5.29
N LEU A 35 1.31 9.40 -5.51
CA LEU A 35 1.84 8.25 -4.77
C LEU A 35 3.32 8.01 -5.09
N ALA A 36 3.67 8.08 -6.37
CA ALA A 36 5.05 7.88 -6.78
C ALA A 36 5.97 8.91 -6.12
N SER A 37 5.55 10.16 -6.13
CA SER A 37 6.30 11.25 -5.53
C SER A 37 6.41 11.10 -4.01
N THR A 38 5.28 10.83 -3.37
CA THR A 38 5.22 10.71 -1.90
C THR A 38 6.09 9.57 -1.39
N LEU A 39 6.07 8.44 -2.10
CA LEU A 39 6.78 7.23 -1.66
C LEU A 39 8.17 7.09 -2.29
N ASP A 40 8.54 8.02 -3.16
CA ASP A 40 9.82 7.99 -3.86
C ASP A 40 9.99 6.68 -4.62
N LEU A 41 8.95 6.32 -5.36
CA LEU A 41 8.95 5.14 -6.21
C LEU A 41 8.64 5.57 -7.64
N ASP A 42 9.12 4.79 -8.57
CA ASP A 42 8.88 5.07 -9.96
C ASP A 42 7.42 4.79 -10.34
N TYR A 43 6.92 5.54 -11.30
CA TYR A 43 5.51 5.50 -11.68
C TYR A 43 5.07 4.09 -12.11
N LYS A 44 5.90 3.39 -12.88
CA LYS A 44 5.57 2.05 -13.33
C LYS A 44 5.43 1.08 -12.17
N THR A 45 6.30 1.21 -11.18
CA THR A 45 6.25 0.39 -9.98
C THR A 45 4.95 0.64 -9.22
N ILE A 46 4.59 1.91 -9.06
CA ILE A 46 3.34 2.28 -8.41
C ILE A 46 2.15 1.69 -9.16
N ARG A 47 2.12 1.83 -10.50
CA ARG A 47 1.02 1.30 -11.30
C ARG A 47 0.90 -0.22 -11.18
N HIS A 48 2.03 -0.91 -11.16
CA HIS A 48 2.04 -2.35 -10.99
C HIS A 48 1.40 -2.76 -9.66
N HIS A 49 1.80 -2.10 -8.59
CA HIS A 49 1.24 -2.39 -7.27
C HIS A 49 -0.24 -2.03 -7.18
N LEU A 50 -0.62 -0.89 -7.74
CA LEU A 50 -2.02 -0.48 -7.73
C LEU A 50 -2.90 -1.48 -8.48
N ASP A 51 -2.43 -1.98 -9.62
CA ASP A 51 -3.20 -2.95 -10.39
C ASP A 51 -3.45 -4.22 -9.57
N LEU A 52 -2.43 -4.71 -8.86
CA LEU A 52 -2.59 -5.87 -8.00
C LEU A 52 -3.57 -5.61 -6.86
N LEU A 53 -3.49 -4.43 -6.27
CA LEU A 53 -4.37 -4.08 -5.15
C LEU A 53 -5.81 -3.90 -5.61
N ILE A 54 -6.01 -3.39 -6.81
CA ILE A 54 -7.36 -3.26 -7.40
C ILE A 54 -7.93 -4.64 -7.70
N GLU A 55 -7.13 -5.53 -8.29
CA GLU A 55 -7.57 -6.88 -8.62
C GLU A 55 -8.05 -7.64 -7.38
N ASN A 56 -7.49 -7.33 -6.24
CA ASN A 56 -7.78 -8.03 -4.99
C ASN A 56 -8.72 -7.25 -4.07
N ASP A 57 -9.38 -6.23 -4.62
CA ASP A 57 -10.41 -5.48 -3.91
C ASP A 57 -9.88 -4.76 -2.65
N ILE A 58 -8.65 -4.33 -2.71
CA ILE A 58 -8.03 -3.57 -1.62
C ILE A 58 -8.08 -2.09 -1.92
N VAL A 59 -7.92 -1.72 -3.19
CA VAL A 59 -7.93 -0.35 -3.68
C VAL A 59 -8.96 -0.23 -4.79
N GLU A 60 -9.61 0.91 -4.89
CA GLU A 60 -10.49 1.21 -5.99
C GLU A 60 -10.06 2.53 -6.63
N VAL A 61 -10.39 2.69 -7.89
CA VAL A 61 -10.03 3.89 -8.64
C VAL A 61 -11.29 4.61 -9.06
N VAL A 62 -11.27 5.93 -8.94
CA VAL A 62 -12.38 6.78 -9.38
C VAL A 62 -11.84 7.80 -10.35
N GLY A 63 -12.42 7.87 -11.54
CA GLY A 63 -11.99 8.78 -12.58
C GLY A 63 -12.30 8.23 -13.95
N ASP A 64 -11.95 9.00 -14.98
CA ASP A 64 -12.21 8.65 -16.37
C ASP A 64 -10.91 8.43 -17.16
N GLY A 65 -9.82 8.18 -16.46
CA GLY A 65 -8.52 8.01 -17.08
C GLY A 65 -7.63 9.25 -16.96
N TYR A 66 -8.21 10.37 -16.62
CA TYR A 66 -7.48 11.62 -16.37
C TYR A 66 -7.60 11.94 -14.89
N GLY A 67 -6.48 12.02 -14.22
CA GLY A 67 -6.49 12.36 -12.81
C GLY A 67 -7.25 11.35 -11.97
N ASP A 68 -7.14 10.07 -12.33
CA ASP A 68 -7.73 8.99 -11.54
C ASP A 68 -7.23 9.06 -10.11
N MET A 69 -8.17 8.97 -9.17
CA MET A 69 -7.84 8.98 -7.74
C MET A 69 -8.02 7.58 -7.18
N TYR A 70 -7.10 7.18 -6.34
CA TYR A 70 -7.10 5.85 -5.73
C TYR A 70 -7.51 5.95 -4.27
N PHE A 71 -8.37 5.02 -3.85
CA PHE A 71 -8.96 4.99 -2.52
C PHE A 71 -8.84 3.57 -1.98
N LEU A 72 -8.76 3.44 -0.66
CA LEU A 72 -8.97 2.12 -0.07
C LEU A 72 -10.44 1.75 -0.23
N THR A 73 -10.71 0.47 -0.50
CA THR A 73 -12.08 -0.01 -0.53
C THR A 73 -12.63 -0.02 0.88
N GLU A 74 -13.96 0.00 0.98
CA GLU A 74 -14.62 -0.13 2.25
C GLU A 74 -14.23 -1.45 2.93
N ARG A 75 -14.08 -2.49 2.13
CA ARG A 75 -13.65 -3.80 2.64
C ARG A 75 -12.26 -3.71 3.28
N MET A 76 -11.33 -3.01 2.64
CA MET A 76 -10.00 -2.84 3.19
C MET A 76 -10.04 -2.00 4.46
N GLU A 77 -10.81 -0.94 4.45
CA GLU A 77 -10.92 -0.08 5.63
C GLU A 77 -11.47 -0.83 6.84
N SER A 78 -12.30 -1.82 6.60
CA SER A 78 -12.85 -2.65 7.66
C SER A 78 -11.86 -3.69 8.17
N ASN A 79 -10.73 -3.85 7.50
CA ASN A 79 -9.75 -4.90 7.83
C ASN A 79 -8.35 -4.36 8.10
N LEU A 80 -8.23 -3.10 8.48
CA LEU A 80 -6.94 -2.49 8.77
C LEU A 80 -6.20 -3.16 9.92
N ASP A 81 -6.94 -3.74 10.85
CA ASP A 81 -6.33 -4.47 11.96
C ASP A 81 -5.56 -5.71 11.46
N ILE A 82 -6.05 -6.33 10.39
CA ILE A 82 -5.34 -7.46 9.78
C ILE A 82 -4.03 -6.96 9.14
N LEU A 83 -4.10 -5.82 8.48
CA LEU A 83 -2.90 -5.22 7.89
C LEU A 83 -1.84 -4.93 8.95
N GLU A 84 -2.26 -4.37 10.08
CA GLU A 84 -1.32 -4.08 11.16
C GLU A 84 -0.70 -5.35 11.73
N SER A 85 -1.50 -6.39 11.87
CA SER A 85 -1.01 -7.69 12.35
C SER A 85 0.05 -8.26 11.43
N ILE A 86 -0.16 -8.16 10.12
CA ILE A 86 0.80 -8.67 9.14
C ILE A 86 2.06 -7.82 9.14
N ALA A 87 1.93 -6.50 9.22
CA ALA A 87 3.06 -5.60 9.25
C ALA A 87 3.93 -5.86 10.48
N ASP A 88 3.30 -6.13 11.62
CA ASP A 88 4.03 -6.48 12.84
C ASP A 88 4.80 -7.78 12.66
N SER A 89 4.17 -8.79 12.09
CA SER A 89 4.82 -10.07 11.84
C SER A 89 5.99 -9.94 10.87
N ALA A 90 5.84 -9.09 9.86
CA ALA A 90 6.89 -8.84 8.88
C ALA A 90 7.87 -7.77 9.34
N ASP A 91 7.57 -7.12 10.47
CA ASP A 91 8.44 -6.10 11.07
C ASP A 91 8.65 -4.88 10.18
N PHE A 92 7.66 -4.56 9.35
CA PHE A 92 7.80 -3.45 8.41
C PHE A 92 7.93 -2.09 9.09
N GLU A 93 7.07 -1.81 10.06
CA GLU A 93 7.10 -0.51 10.73
C GLU A 93 8.33 -0.36 11.60
N THR A 94 8.68 -1.43 12.30
CA THR A 94 9.88 -1.42 13.13
C THR A 94 11.12 -1.25 12.27
N ALA A 95 11.16 -1.91 11.12
CA ALA A 95 12.28 -1.79 10.19
C ALA A 95 12.44 -0.36 9.69
N GLU A 96 11.33 0.32 9.41
CA GLU A 96 11.38 1.71 8.95
C GLU A 96 11.90 2.64 10.04
N LEU A 97 11.45 2.44 11.26
CA LEU A 97 11.92 3.23 12.39
C LEU A 97 13.41 2.98 12.63
N THR A 98 13.80 1.72 12.53
CA THR A 98 15.20 1.33 12.72
C THR A 98 16.09 1.95 11.66
N GLN A 99 15.61 1.99 10.42
CA GLN A 99 16.35 2.62 9.34
C GLN A 99 16.58 4.10 9.60
N GLY A 100 15.55 4.77 10.09
CA GLY A 100 15.70 6.18 10.43
C GLY A 100 16.75 6.40 11.49
N GLU A 101 16.80 5.50 12.46
CA GLU A 101 17.79 5.59 13.50
C GLU A 101 19.18 5.20 13.01
N SER A 102 19.23 4.20 12.15
CA SER A 102 20.51 3.70 11.65
C SER A 102 21.25 4.70 10.80
N ASP A 103 20.53 5.60 10.18
CA ASP A 103 21.12 6.62 9.33
C ASP A 103 21.94 7.63 10.11
N GLU A 104 21.86 7.57 11.40
CA GLU A 104 22.64 8.43 12.26
C GLU A 104 24.15 8.10 12.17
#